data_a251c08c61d5cd673d1239a1f56603b4
#
_entry.id   a251c08c61d5cd673d1239a1f56603b4
#
_cell.length_a   1.000
_cell.length_b   1.000
_cell.length_c   1.000
_cell.angle_alpha   90.00
_cell.angle_beta   90.00
_cell.angle_gamma   90.00
#
_symmetry.space_group_name_H-M   'P 1'
#
loop_
_entity.id
_entity.type
_entity.pdbx_description
1 polymer ?
#
loop_
_entity_poly.entity_id
_entity_poly.type
_entity_poly.pdbx_seq_one_letter_code
_entity_poly.pdbx_strand_id
1 'polypeptide(L)'
;MAVRTQGGYKAPMGALWKKQGSKYGRGRFARELFNGRYQPGELLQLSNTAATYEIDEEALLNIFLECQSLGLVKLSKKKTAIVCAPNPKEMQEAYEIRAGLEEISGRTAATAFKGNTGRLRYELAAMRAALEERDLDACAEHDVRFHRAVLRASQNDVLWRVWNALAVDLRMRATVGKVTQNLPAVVDSHQPIVEALDRGQGIEAGLLLRNHVETVMQFLKKADFDSGVQRAVAKDLETAKDIQNALFPPQTFSIPCLPCEAFYQPARGIGGDYYDFLSLSAGRWGIAIGDVSGKGIGAALLMASLQASLRAQALHPHLDLPAIVGGVNHLVHESSPTGVFASLFYAEYEPASRRLQYVNAGHNPPIIVRPRTQCCELFHLRAQTVPIGMFAEVQFEATQFQLAKGDILVAYTDGITEAANPSGQLGGVEKLESLLRSCSRMEPGEIVERILAEVSDFVNDEPQRDDVTLVVMKVQEGCDI
;
A
#
# COMPACT_ATOMS: atom_id res chain seq x y z
N MET A 1 65.27 49.39 -17.21
CA MET A 1 63.81 49.32 -17.29
C MET A 1 63.40 47.86 -17.00
N ALA A 2 62.95 47.58 -15.82
CA ALA A 2 62.58 46.24 -15.37
C ALA A 2 61.04 46.13 -15.37
N VAL A 3 60.55 45.16 -16.11
CA VAL A 3 59.10 44.83 -16.13
C VAL A 3 58.88 43.76 -15.06
N ARG A 4 58.09 44.11 -14.08
CA ARG A 4 57.57 43.20 -13.00
C ARG A 4 56.50 42.29 -13.59
N THR A 5 56.75 40.97 -13.54
CA THR A 5 55.71 39.96 -13.75
C THR A 5 54.93 39.76 -12.46
N GLN A 6 53.62 39.89 -12.57
CA GLN A 6 52.65 39.71 -11.49
C GLN A 6 52.54 38.21 -11.13
N GLY A 7 52.56 37.94 -9.81
CA GLY A 7 52.43 36.61 -9.26
C GLY A 7 51.03 36.00 -9.43
N GLY A 8 51.00 34.82 -10.01
CA GLY A 8 49.79 34.01 -10.08
C GLY A 8 49.46 33.41 -8.71
N TYR A 9 48.29 33.67 -8.21
CA TYR A 9 47.70 32.98 -7.08
C TYR A 9 47.40 31.54 -7.47
N LYS A 10 48.22 30.60 -7.00
CA LYS A 10 47.88 29.18 -7.01
C LYS A 10 46.97 28.90 -5.81
N ALA A 11 45.66 28.77 -6.05
CA ALA A 11 44.76 28.19 -5.07
C ALA A 11 45.18 26.73 -4.79
N PRO A 12 45.13 26.26 -3.54
CA PRO A 12 45.55 24.89 -3.22
C PRO A 12 44.57 23.89 -3.86
N MET A 13 45.13 23.01 -4.69
CA MET A 13 44.39 21.95 -5.42
C MET A 13 43.52 21.06 -4.51
N GLY A 14 43.86 20.97 -3.23
CA GLY A 14 43.07 20.17 -2.25
C GLY A 14 41.68 20.70 -1.91
N ALA A 15 41.40 22.02 -2.10
CA ALA A 15 40.08 22.60 -1.81
C ALA A 15 39.06 22.39 -2.95
N LEU A 16 39.55 22.26 -4.20
CA LEU A 16 38.72 21.95 -5.37
C LEU A 16 38.30 20.47 -5.41
N TRP A 17 39.17 19.57 -4.98
CA TRP A 17 38.90 18.13 -4.92
C TRP A 17 37.88 17.78 -3.83
N LYS A 18 37.93 18.44 -2.65
CA LYS A 18 36.93 18.24 -1.58
C LYS A 18 35.52 18.66 -2.01
N LYS A 19 35.36 19.69 -2.84
CA LYS A 19 34.04 20.10 -3.39
C LYS A 19 33.52 19.15 -4.49
N GLN A 20 34.36 18.52 -5.24
CA GLN A 20 33.97 17.52 -6.25
C GLN A 20 33.59 16.17 -5.59
N GLY A 21 34.35 15.68 -4.60
CA GLY A 21 34.07 14.44 -3.88
C GLY A 21 32.72 14.41 -3.22
N SER A 22 32.30 15.52 -2.57
CA SER A 22 30.97 15.60 -1.91
C SER A 22 29.80 15.46 -2.90
N LYS A 23 30.00 15.87 -4.16
CA LYS A 23 28.95 15.86 -5.19
C LYS A 23 28.76 14.46 -5.81
N TYR A 24 29.85 13.75 -6.04
CA TYR A 24 29.82 12.35 -6.51
C TYR A 24 29.32 11.39 -5.41
N GLY A 25 29.77 11.58 -4.17
CA GLY A 25 29.34 10.80 -3.02
C GLY A 25 27.82 10.87 -2.76
N ARG A 26 27.23 12.08 -2.98
CA ARG A 26 25.78 12.30 -2.86
C ARG A 26 24.97 11.48 -3.86
N GLY A 27 25.32 11.53 -5.13
CA GLY A 27 24.65 10.77 -6.19
C GLY A 27 24.78 9.27 -6.00
N ARG A 28 25.99 8.82 -5.67
CA ARG A 28 26.31 7.42 -5.41
C ARG A 28 25.52 6.87 -4.22
N PHE A 29 25.50 7.58 -3.08
CA PHE A 29 24.72 7.15 -1.91
C PHE A 29 23.24 7.00 -2.23
N ALA A 30 22.63 8.02 -2.84
CA ALA A 30 21.22 8.00 -3.18
C ALA A 30 20.87 6.84 -4.14
N ARG A 31 21.72 6.59 -5.14
CA ARG A 31 21.56 5.48 -6.09
C ARG A 31 21.70 4.12 -5.40
N GLU A 32 22.70 3.93 -4.56
CA GLU A 32 22.92 2.68 -3.84
C GLU A 32 21.81 2.40 -2.83
N LEU A 33 21.31 3.44 -2.14
CA LEU A 33 20.13 3.34 -1.27
C LEU A 33 18.90 2.90 -2.08
N PHE A 34 18.66 3.53 -3.23
CA PHE A 34 17.51 3.25 -4.08
C PHE A 34 17.58 1.89 -4.77
N ASN A 35 18.78 1.38 -5.05
CA ASN A 35 19.01 0.08 -5.67
C ASN A 35 19.05 -1.07 -4.65
N GLY A 36 18.74 -0.82 -3.37
CA GLY A 36 18.62 -1.84 -2.34
C GLY A 36 19.94 -2.41 -1.81
N ARG A 37 21.05 -1.65 -1.92
CA ARG A 37 22.30 -2.00 -1.23
C ARG A 37 22.08 -2.09 0.28
N TYR A 38 21.22 -1.24 0.81
CA TYR A 38 20.83 -1.22 2.22
C TYR A 38 19.44 -1.80 2.37
N GLN A 39 19.23 -2.63 3.38
CA GLN A 39 17.95 -3.27 3.63
C GLN A 39 17.02 -2.34 4.42
N PRO A 40 15.69 -2.38 4.20
CA PRO A 40 14.75 -1.68 5.06
C PRO A 40 14.92 -2.10 6.53
N GLY A 41 14.95 -1.11 7.41
CA GLY A 41 15.25 -1.29 8.83
C GLY A 41 16.74 -1.20 9.18
N GLU A 42 17.66 -1.23 8.20
CA GLU A 42 19.09 -1.07 8.42
C GLU A 42 19.41 0.30 9.01
N LEU A 43 20.35 0.32 9.99
CA LEU A 43 20.76 1.52 10.69
C LEU A 43 22.05 2.09 10.07
N LEU A 44 21.97 3.26 9.47
CA LEU A 44 23.09 3.97 8.91
C LEU A 44 23.61 5.01 9.91
N GLN A 45 24.76 4.75 10.46
CA GLN A 45 25.47 5.68 11.37
C GLN A 45 26.14 6.79 10.56
N LEU A 46 25.91 8.05 10.92
CA LEU A 46 26.39 9.21 10.17
C LEU A 46 27.90 9.14 9.91
N SER A 47 28.72 8.90 10.94
CA SER A 47 30.19 8.85 10.81
C SER A 47 30.70 7.74 9.91
N ASN A 48 30.15 6.53 10.08
CA ASN A 48 30.58 5.36 9.30
C ASN A 48 30.19 5.50 7.82
N THR A 49 28.98 6.00 7.57
CA THR A 49 28.48 6.21 6.23
C THR A 49 29.24 7.35 5.54
N ALA A 50 29.54 8.43 6.23
CA ALA A 50 30.34 9.53 5.73
C ALA A 50 31.74 9.06 5.25
N ALA A 51 32.39 8.23 6.08
CA ALA A 51 33.67 7.63 5.73
C ALA A 51 33.59 6.71 4.50
N THR A 52 32.51 5.90 4.38
CA THR A 52 32.31 4.99 3.25
C THR A 52 32.17 5.72 1.91
N TYR A 53 31.56 6.91 1.92
CA TYR A 53 31.31 7.70 0.71
C TYR A 53 32.30 8.85 0.53
N GLU A 54 33.32 8.94 1.39
CA GLU A 54 34.36 10.00 1.37
C GLU A 54 33.75 11.41 1.36
N ILE A 55 32.68 11.63 2.13
CA ILE A 55 32.00 12.91 2.30
C ILE A 55 32.03 13.32 3.78
N ASP A 56 31.96 14.63 4.04
CA ASP A 56 31.88 15.11 5.42
C ASP A 56 30.51 14.83 6.05
N GLU A 57 30.46 14.75 7.39
CA GLU A 57 29.23 14.41 8.11
C GLU A 57 28.11 15.45 7.91
N GLU A 58 28.44 16.72 7.73
CA GLU A 58 27.45 17.79 7.49
C GLU A 58 26.80 17.61 6.10
N ALA A 59 27.61 17.32 5.10
CA ALA A 59 27.10 17.02 3.76
C ALA A 59 26.24 15.76 3.75
N LEU A 60 26.64 14.68 4.46
CA LEU A 60 25.83 13.47 4.57
C LEU A 60 24.55 13.71 5.34
N LEU A 61 24.56 14.51 6.41
CA LEU A 61 23.35 14.83 7.14
C LEU A 61 22.33 15.55 6.25
N ASN A 62 22.78 16.46 5.40
CA ASN A 62 21.92 17.11 4.40
C ASN A 62 21.35 16.11 3.40
N ILE A 63 22.15 15.13 2.95
CA ILE A 63 21.67 14.04 2.09
C ILE A 63 20.63 13.18 2.82
N PHE A 64 20.85 12.85 4.08
CA PHE A 64 19.88 12.12 4.88
C PHE A 64 18.57 12.87 5.03
N LEU A 65 18.60 14.19 5.25
CA LEU A 65 17.39 15.03 5.31
C LEU A 65 16.64 15.04 3.97
N GLU A 66 17.36 15.11 2.86
CA GLU A 66 16.75 15.00 1.53
C GLU A 66 16.17 13.59 1.30
N CYS A 67 16.88 12.52 1.65
CA CYS A 67 16.39 11.15 1.57
C CYS A 67 15.17 10.93 2.49
N GLN A 68 15.12 11.59 3.66
CA GLN A 68 13.96 11.56 4.53
C GLN A 68 12.73 12.22 3.87
N SER A 69 12.91 13.34 3.18
CA SER A 69 11.82 13.98 2.43
C SER A 69 11.28 13.13 1.29
N LEU A 70 12.07 12.14 0.83
CA LEU A 70 11.70 11.14 -0.18
C LEU A 70 11.16 9.83 0.43
N GLY A 71 11.01 9.75 1.76
CA GLY A 71 10.60 8.53 2.43
C GLY A 71 11.63 7.39 2.39
N LEU A 72 12.88 7.65 1.93
CA LEU A 72 13.91 6.62 1.78
C LEU A 72 14.65 6.31 3.09
N VAL A 73 14.66 7.24 4.02
CA VAL A 73 15.20 7.04 5.37
C VAL A 73 14.35 7.78 6.40
N LYS A 74 14.42 7.33 7.65
CA LYS A 74 13.87 8.02 8.82
C LYS A 74 14.99 8.38 9.77
N LEU A 75 15.18 9.67 10.06
CA LEU A 75 16.21 10.12 10.98
C LEU A 75 15.82 9.92 12.43
N SER A 76 16.74 9.37 13.21
CA SER A 76 16.66 9.24 14.65
C SER A 76 17.33 10.45 15.34
N LYS A 77 16.95 10.73 16.61
CA LYS A 77 17.56 11.78 17.43
C LYS A 77 19.09 11.59 17.65
N LYS A 78 19.63 10.39 17.39
CA LYS A 78 21.05 10.04 17.58
C LYS A 78 21.88 10.18 16.27
N LYS A 79 21.48 11.01 15.32
CA LYS A 79 22.15 11.16 14.01
C LYS A 79 22.32 9.82 13.26
N THR A 80 21.35 8.93 13.39
CA THR A 80 21.30 7.65 12.70
C THR A 80 20.13 7.69 11.73
N ALA A 81 20.31 7.24 10.50
CA ALA A 81 19.23 7.07 9.54
C ALA A 81 18.79 5.60 9.53
N ILE A 82 17.49 5.38 9.55
CA ILE A 82 16.86 4.07 9.39
C ILE A 82 16.40 4.00 7.93
N VAL A 83 16.85 3.00 7.19
CA VAL A 83 16.46 2.80 5.79
C VAL A 83 14.98 2.43 5.71
N CYS A 84 14.25 3.09 4.82
CA CYS A 84 12.84 2.80 4.53
C CYS A 84 12.73 2.13 3.16
N ALA A 85 11.68 1.32 2.97
CA ALA A 85 11.36 0.79 1.65
C ALA A 85 10.96 1.94 0.70
N PRO A 86 11.53 2.04 -0.51
CA PRO A 86 11.06 3.00 -1.51
C PRO A 86 9.58 2.78 -1.83
N ASN A 87 8.82 3.87 -1.98
CA ASN A 87 7.42 3.80 -2.39
C ASN A 87 7.32 3.98 -3.93
N PRO A 88 7.03 2.92 -4.70
CA PRO A 88 6.95 3.01 -6.16
C PRO A 88 5.84 3.95 -6.64
N LYS A 89 4.73 4.01 -5.92
CA LYS A 89 3.60 4.89 -6.24
C LYS A 89 4.02 6.36 -6.10
N GLU A 90 4.69 6.73 -5.00
CA GLU A 90 5.18 8.09 -4.79
C GLU A 90 6.19 8.49 -5.86
N MET A 91 7.05 7.57 -6.30
CA MET A 91 7.98 7.83 -7.39
C MET A 91 7.24 8.11 -8.70
N GLN A 92 6.22 7.31 -9.03
CA GLN A 92 5.39 7.53 -10.20
C GLN A 92 4.70 8.89 -10.16
N GLU A 93 4.02 9.21 -9.06
CA GLU A 93 3.33 10.49 -8.85
C GLU A 93 4.30 11.68 -8.97
N ALA A 94 5.51 11.57 -8.44
CA ALA A 94 6.54 12.60 -8.56
C ALA A 94 7.00 12.80 -10.01
N TYR A 95 7.14 11.73 -10.81
CA TYR A 95 7.50 11.83 -12.22
C TYR A 95 6.37 12.38 -13.09
N GLU A 96 5.10 12.10 -12.75
CA GLU A 96 3.93 12.69 -13.41
C GLU A 96 3.91 14.21 -13.21
N ILE A 97 4.16 14.68 -11.98
CA ILE A 97 4.28 16.13 -11.70
C ILE A 97 5.51 16.71 -12.41
N ARG A 98 6.66 16.02 -12.40
CA ARG A 98 7.88 16.40 -13.10
C ARG A 98 7.61 16.64 -14.60
N ALA A 99 6.90 15.72 -15.26
CA ALA A 99 6.57 15.83 -16.68
C ALA A 99 5.81 17.14 -16.99
N GLY A 100 4.83 17.51 -16.15
CA GLY A 100 4.10 18.78 -16.26
C GLY A 100 4.98 20.00 -16.02
N LEU A 101 5.87 19.97 -15.03
CA LEU A 101 6.81 21.06 -14.76
C LEU A 101 7.76 21.29 -15.94
N GLU A 102 8.27 20.20 -16.51
CA GLU A 102 9.21 20.27 -17.64
C GLU A 102 8.53 20.73 -18.92
N GLU A 103 7.29 20.32 -19.18
CA GLU A 103 6.50 20.86 -20.28
C GLU A 103 6.36 22.39 -20.19
N ILE A 104 5.97 22.90 -19.02
CA ILE A 104 5.84 24.36 -18.80
C ILE A 104 7.20 25.03 -18.96
N SER A 105 8.29 24.45 -18.42
CA SER A 105 9.62 25.03 -18.51
C SER A 105 10.13 25.12 -19.95
N GLY A 106 9.97 24.08 -20.76
CA GLY A 106 10.36 24.06 -22.17
C GLY A 106 9.59 25.09 -22.99
N ARG A 107 8.27 25.17 -22.76
CA ARG A 107 7.41 26.14 -23.44
C ARG A 107 7.82 27.59 -23.16
N THR A 108 8.18 27.90 -21.93
CA THR A 108 8.51 29.27 -21.52
C THR A 108 9.97 29.64 -21.75
N ALA A 109 10.90 28.66 -21.71
CA ALA A 109 12.33 28.87 -21.92
C ALA A 109 12.73 29.05 -23.41
N ALA A 110 11.90 28.64 -24.35
CA ALA A 110 12.26 28.57 -25.77
C ALA A 110 12.73 29.91 -26.35
N THR A 111 12.14 31.04 -25.93
CA THR A 111 12.56 32.35 -26.38
C THR A 111 14.00 32.69 -25.96
N ALA A 112 14.40 32.27 -24.75
CA ALA A 112 15.74 32.51 -24.21
C ALA A 112 16.82 31.64 -24.90
N PHE A 113 16.40 30.47 -25.44
CA PHE A 113 17.30 29.55 -26.11
C PHE A 113 17.37 29.68 -27.62
N LYS A 114 16.51 30.51 -28.24
CA LYS A 114 16.49 30.67 -29.68
C LYS A 114 17.85 31.14 -30.23
N GLY A 115 18.49 30.30 -31.00
CA GLY A 115 19.85 30.52 -31.52
C GLY A 115 20.95 30.53 -30.46
N ASN A 116 20.65 30.08 -29.22
CA ASN A 116 21.59 30.14 -28.09
C ASN A 116 21.55 28.86 -27.22
N THR A 117 21.65 27.71 -27.82
CA THR A 117 21.60 26.39 -27.16
C THR A 117 22.96 25.80 -26.81
N GLY A 118 24.06 26.56 -26.92
CA GLY A 118 25.40 26.07 -26.70
C GLY A 118 25.64 25.34 -25.39
N ARG A 119 25.02 25.84 -24.29
CA ARG A 119 25.07 25.18 -22.98
C ARG A 119 24.38 23.81 -22.99
N LEU A 120 23.20 23.72 -23.60
CA LEU A 120 22.45 22.45 -23.67
C LEU A 120 23.17 21.43 -24.52
N ARG A 121 23.76 21.86 -25.65
CA ARG A 121 24.57 21.00 -26.51
C ARG A 121 25.80 20.49 -25.78
N TYR A 122 26.44 21.31 -24.94
CA TYR A 122 27.56 20.88 -24.10
C TYR A 122 27.15 19.79 -23.10
N GLU A 123 26.05 19.99 -22.36
CA GLU A 123 25.59 19.01 -21.38
C GLU A 123 25.20 17.67 -22.08
N LEU A 124 24.55 17.72 -23.24
CA LEU A 124 24.23 16.54 -24.05
C LEU A 124 25.49 15.79 -24.54
N ALA A 125 26.50 16.53 -25.05
CA ALA A 125 27.75 15.93 -25.46
C ALA A 125 28.49 15.27 -24.27
N ALA A 126 28.47 15.91 -23.11
CA ALA A 126 29.05 15.38 -21.88
C ALA A 126 28.29 14.12 -21.36
N MET A 127 26.99 14.05 -21.50
CA MET A 127 26.21 12.83 -21.20
C MET A 127 26.66 11.68 -22.11
N ARG A 128 26.82 11.92 -23.42
CA ARG A 128 27.30 10.90 -24.38
C ARG A 128 28.70 10.41 -24.04
N ALA A 129 29.62 11.33 -23.73
CA ALA A 129 30.98 10.96 -23.31
C ALA A 129 30.97 10.12 -22.02
N ALA A 130 30.19 10.51 -21.03
CA ALA A 130 30.06 9.74 -19.79
C ALA A 130 29.48 8.33 -20.02
N LEU A 131 28.60 8.14 -21.01
CA LEU A 131 28.12 6.80 -21.41
C LEU A 131 29.21 5.94 -21.99
N GLU A 132 30.06 6.48 -22.86
CA GLU A 132 31.21 5.78 -23.44
C GLU A 132 32.20 5.33 -22.36
N GLU A 133 32.40 6.18 -21.33
CA GLU A 133 33.27 5.89 -20.19
C GLU A 133 32.56 5.01 -19.12
N ARG A 134 31.28 4.68 -19.29
CA ARG A 134 30.42 3.98 -18.31
C ARG A 134 30.33 4.68 -16.95
N ASP A 135 30.49 5.98 -16.92
CA ASP A 135 30.36 6.81 -15.73
C ASP A 135 28.89 7.28 -15.56
N LEU A 136 28.11 6.45 -14.85
CA LEU A 136 26.69 6.75 -14.58
C LEU A 136 26.49 8.01 -13.71
N ASP A 137 27.43 8.31 -12.83
CA ASP A 137 27.36 9.49 -11.97
C ASP A 137 27.56 10.77 -12.75
N ALA A 138 28.59 10.78 -13.65
CA ALA A 138 28.80 11.90 -14.55
C ALA A 138 27.61 12.07 -15.52
N CYS A 139 27.08 10.99 -16.07
CA CYS A 139 25.90 11.03 -16.94
C CYS A 139 24.71 11.67 -16.23
N ALA A 140 24.37 11.21 -15.03
CA ALA A 140 23.26 11.77 -14.23
C ALA A 140 23.49 13.24 -13.83
N GLU A 141 24.75 13.63 -13.57
CA GLU A 141 25.09 15.02 -13.25
C GLU A 141 24.82 15.95 -14.44
N HIS A 142 25.21 15.54 -15.63
CA HIS A 142 25.01 16.32 -16.86
C HIS A 142 23.53 16.36 -17.24
N ASP A 143 22.77 15.28 -17.05
CA ASP A 143 21.34 15.21 -17.23
C ASP A 143 20.60 16.21 -16.32
N VAL A 144 20.90 16.20 -15.03
CA VAL A 144 20.35 17.19 -14.06
C VAL A 144 20.70 18.62 -14.47
N ARG A 145 21.93 18.88 -14.95
CA ARG A 145 22.33 20.22 -15.37
C ARG A 145 21.59 20.69 -16.62
N PHE A 146 21.32 19.79 -17.55
CA PHE A 146 20.51 20.04 -18.72
C PHE A 146 19.11 20.53 -18.35
N HIS A 147 18.38 19.73 -17.59
CA HIS A 147 17.02 20.05 -17.15
C HIS A 147 16.96 21.33 -16.30
N ARG A 148 17.92 21.50 -15.39
CA ARG A 148 18.04 22.75 -14.61
C ARG A 148 18.30 23.97 -15.48
N ALA A 149 19.04 23.85 -16.56
CA ALA A 149 19.28 24.97 -17.46
C ALA A 149 18.00 25.41 -18.14
N VAL A 150 17.16 24.47 -18.61
CA VAL A 150 15.86 24.77 -19.19
C VAL A 150 14.93 25.40 -18.15
N LEU A 151 14.85 24.78 -16.95
CA LEU A 151 14.02 25.29 -15.86
C LEU A 151 14.40 26.74 -15.45
N ARG A 152 15.69 27.04 -15.35
CA ARG A 152 16.17 28.39 -15.03
C ARG A 152 15.88 29.43 -16.13
N ALA A 153 16.02 29.01 -17.39
CA ALA A 153 15.72 29.87 -18.53
C ALA A 153 14.24 30.23 -18.66
N SER A 154 13.34 29.44 -18.05
CA SER A 154 11.90 29.76 -17.97
C SER A 154 11.59 30.98 -17.12
N GLN A 155 12.51 31.42 -16.28
CA GLN A 155 12.36 32.55 -15.34
C GLN A 155 11.12 32.41 -14.42
N ASN A 156 10.65 31.20 -14.16
CA ASN A 156 9.50 30.91 -13.32
C ASN A 156 9.97 30.42 -11.94
N ASP A 157 9.98 31.32 -10.97
CA ASP A 157 10.39 31.01 -9.59
C ASP A 157 9.49 30.01 -8.88
N VAL A 158 8.21 29.89 -9.28
CA VAL A 158 7.28 28.92 -8.72
C VAL A 158 7.68 27.53 -9.19
N LEU A 159 7.93 27.34 -10.50
CA LEU A 159 8.44 26.08 -11.04
C LEU A 159 9.73 25.66 -10.32
N TRP A 160 10.65 26.60 -10.12
CA TRP A 160 11.90 26.34 -9.41
C TRP A 160 11.69 25.86 -7.97
N ARG A 161 10.76 26.49 -7.23
CA ARG A 161 10.44 26.06 -5.85
C ARG A 161 9.80 24.68 -5.81
N VAL A 162 8.88 24.39 -6.72
CA VAL A 162 8.22 23.06 -6.78
C VAL A 162 9.22 21.98 -7.17
N TRP A 163 10.09 22.23 -8.15
CA TRP A 163 11.17 21.33 -8.55
C TRP A 163 12.04 20.91 -7.35
N ASN A 164 12.48 21.90 -6.56
CA ASN A 164 13.31 21.63 -5.39
C ASN A 164 12.52 20.93 -4.28
N ALA A 165 11.26 21.26 -4.06
CA ALA A 165 10.41 20.62 -3.07
C ALA A 165 10.17 19.15 -3.40
N LEU A 166 10.08 18.80 -4.67
CA LEU A 166 10.00 17.39 -5.15
C LEU A 166 11.36 16.67 -5.17
N ALA A 167 12.46 17.37 -4.83
CA ALA A 167 13.81 16.84 -4.90
C ALA A 167 14.12 16.12 -6.23
N VAL A 168 13.69 16.70 -7.36
CA VAL A 168 13.78 16.06 -8.69
C VAL A 168 15.21 15.67 -9.04
N ASP A 169 16.18 16.52 -8.74
CA ASP A 169 17.60 16.21 -8.97
C ASP A 169 18.06 14.92 -8.28
N LEU A 170 17.62 14.71 -7.04
CA LEU A 170 18.01 13.52 -6.28
C LEU A 170 17.33 12.28 -6.85
N ARG A 171 16.06 12.40 -7.26
CA ARG A 171 15.30 11.31 -7.92
C ARG A 171 15.96 10.92 -9.25
N MET A 172 16.38 11.87 -10.07
CA MET A 172 17.10 11.61 -11.33
C MET A 172 18.40 10.83 -11.09
N ARG A 173 19.21 11.30 -10.14
CA ARG A 173 20.48 10.61 -9.78
C ARG A 173 20.24 9.21 -9.21
N ALA A 174 19.20 9.04 -8.41
CA ALA A 174 18.87 7.76 -7.81
C ALA A 174 18.40 6.73 -8.83
N THR A 175 17.72 7.15 -9.90
CA THR A 175 17.08 6.25 -10.86
C THR A 175 17.94 5.90 -12.07
N VAL A 176 19.05 6.62 -12.35
CA VAL A 176 19.89 6.39 -13.52
C VAL A 176 20.37 4.93 -13.66
N GLY A 177 20.71 4.28 -12.54
CA GLY A 177 21.14 2.88 -12.52
C GLY A 177 20.05 1.88 -12.94
N LYS A 178 18.76 2.25 -12.83
CA LYS A 178 17.65 1.38 -13.21
C LYS A 178 17.28 1.42 -14.68
N VAL A 179 17.68 2.46 -15.37
CA VAL A 179 17.44 2.63 -16.81
C VAL A 179 18.68 2.35 -17.66
N THR A 180 19.71 1.72 -17.10
CA THR A 180 21.03 1.52 -17.73
C THR A 180 20.94 0.92 -19.13
N GLN A 181 20.09 -0.09 -19.35
CA GLN A 181 19.89 -0.71 -20.67
C GLN A 181 19.30 0.25 -21.71
N ASN A 182 18.50 1.22 -21.26
CA ASN A 182 17.82 2.17 -22.12
C ASN A 182 18.48 3.56 -22.09
N LEU A 183 19.54 3.71 -21.31
CA LEU A 183 20.20 5.00 -21.06
C LEU A 183 20.70 5.69 -22.35
N PRO A 184 21.24 4.98 -23.36
CA PRO A 184 21.58 5.60 -24.64
C PRO A 184 20.36 6.25 -25.31
N ALA A 185 19.21 5.56 -25.34
CA ALA A 185 17.98 6.10 -25.92
C ALA A 185 17.45 7.31 -25.11
N VAL A 186 17.57 7.27 -23.79
CA VAL A 186 17.20 8.40 -22.90
C VAL A 186 18.10 9.60 -23.21
N VAL A 187 19.41 9.43 -23.32
CA VAL A 187 20.34 10.53 -23.64
C VAL A 187 20.06 11.08 -25.04
N ASP A 188 19.83 10.24 -26.05
CA ASP A 188 19.56 10.70 -27.41
C ASP A 188 18.23 11.43 -27.55
N SER A 189 17.23 11.13 -26.69
CA SER A 189 15.96 11.84 -26.68
C SER A 189 16.05 13.32 -26.29
N HIS A 190 17.20 13.79 -25.78
CA HIS A 190 17.47 15.21 -25.54
C HIS A 190 17.75 15.98 -26.83
N GLN A 191 18.23 15.34 -27.90
CA GLN A 191 18.59 16.01 -29.15
C GLN A 191 17.41 16.77 -29.78
N PRO A 192 16.21 16.19 -29.96
CA PRO A 192 15.04 16.91 -30.47
C PRO A 192 14.65 18.09 -29.58
N ILE A 193 14.80 17.99 -28.26
CA ILE A 193 14.51 19.06 -27.32
C ILE A 193 15.42 20.26 -27.57
N VAL A 194 16.73 20.01 -27.71
CA VAL A 194 17.72 21.07 -28.03
C VAL A 194 17.36 21.75 -29.35
N GLU A 195 16.97 21.00 -30.37
CA GLU A 195 16.61 21.53 -31.68
C GLU A 195 15.35 22.39 -31.66
N ALA A 196 14.31 21.95 -30.93
CA ALA A 196 13.08 22.71 -30.78
C ALA A 196 13.34 24.03 -30.02
N LEU A 197 14.14 23.98 -28.96
CA LEU A 197 14.55 25.18 -28.20
C LEU A 197 15.40 26.14 -29.07
N ASP A 198 16.31 25.61 -29.89
CA ASP A 198 17.14 26.41 -30.79
C ASP A 198 16.31 27.17 -31.83
N ARG A 199 15.24 26.52 -32.33
CA ARG A 199 14.27 27.17 -33.23
C ARG A 199 13.32 28.13 -32.53
N GLY A 200 13.29 28.13 -31.19
CA GLY A 200 12.35 28.95 -30.38
C GLY A 200 10.92 28.37 -30.39
N GLN A 201 10.74 27.08 -30.68
CA GLN A 201 9.46 26.40 -30.80
C GLN A 201 8.98 25.92 -29.42
N GLY A 202 8.46 26.81 -28.58
CA GLY A 202 8.15 26.56 -27.18
C GLY A 202 7.15 25.43 -26.94
N ILE A 203 6.06 25.36 -27.73
CA ILE A 203 5.06 24.30 -27.59
C ILE A 203 5.68 22.93 -27.89
N GLU A 204 6.45 22.83 -28.96
CA GLU A 204 7.13 21.59 -29.36
C GLU A 204 8.17 21.17 -28.31
N ALA A 205 9.00 22.12 -27.83
CA ALA A 205 10.01 21.86 -26.79
C ALA A 205 9.38 21.37 -25.48
N GLY A 206 8.23 21.96 -25.08
CA GLY A 206 7.50 21.52 -23.91
C GLY A 206 6.97 20.08 -24.03
N LEU A 207 6.34 19.76 -25.18
CA LEU A 207 5.83 18.41 -25.42
C LEU A 207 6.96 17.38 -25.49
N LEU A 208 8.09 17.70 -26.11
CA LEU A 208 9.26 16.83 -26.17
C LEU A 208 9.85 16.55 -24.78
N LEU A 209 9.95 17.57 -23.92
CA LEU A 209 10.38 17.40 -22.53
C LEU A 209 9.43 16.51 -21.74
N ARG A 210 8.11 16.73 -21.85
CA ARG A 210 7.11 15.88 -21.23
C ARG A 210 7.28 14.44 -21.67
N ASN A 211 7.29 14.19 -22.99
CA ASN A 211 7.42 12.84 -23.56
C ASN A 211 8.73 12.16 -23.14
N HIS A 212 9.83 12.93 -23.03
CA HIS A 212 11.10 12.44 -22.51
C HIS A 212 10.94 11.90 -21.08
N VAL A 213 10.35 12.68 -20.17
CA VAL A 213 10.14 12.26 -18.77
C VAL A 213 9.19 11.06 -18.66
N GLU A 214 8.11 11.05 -19.46
CA GLU A 214 7.15 9.93 -19.49
C GLU A 214 7.82 8.65 -20.02
N THR A 215 8.73 8.76 -21.00
CA THR A 215 9.50 7.61 -21.51
C THR A 215 10.44 7.05 -20.43
N VAL A 216 11.14 7.92 -19.69
CA VAL A 216 11.97 7.51 -18.54
C VAL A 216 11.11 6.78 -17.51
N MET A 217 9.92 7.30 -17.20
CA MET A 217 8.99 6.66 -16.27
C MET A 217 8.55 5.27 -16.75
N GLN A 218 8.29 5.09 -18.07
CA GLN A 218 7.96 3.77 -18.62
C GLN A 218 9.13 2.79 -18.49
N PHE A 219 10.38 3.23 -18.70
CA PHE A 219 11.55 2.40 -18.47
C PHE A 219 11.73 2.03 -17.00
N LEU A 220 11.45 2.95 -16.07
CA LEU A 220 11.46 2.67 -14.64
C LEU A 220 10.39 1.66 -14.22
N LYS A 221 9.21 1.71 -14.83
CA LYS A 221 8.16 0.70 -14.61
C LYS A 221 8.53 -0.68 -15.15
N LYS A 222 9.21 -0.75 -16.30
CA LYS A 222 9.68 -2.01 -16.91
C LYS A 222 10.91 -2.61 -16.24
N ALA A 223 11.82 -1.73 -15.79
CA ALA A 223 12.94 -2.14 -14.98
C ALA A 223 12.44 -2.55 -13.61
N ASP A 224 11.54 -3.53 -13.55
CA ASP A 224 10.98 -3.99 -12.30
C ASP A 224 11.80 -3.49 -11.12
N PHE A 225 11.15 -2.75 -10.20
CA PHE A 225 11.81 -2.30 -8.97
C PHE A 225 12.27 -3.51 -8.13
N ASP A 226 12.73 -4.55 -8.81
CA ASP A 226 13.26 -5.82 -8.31
C ASP A 226 14.66 -5.60 -7.71
N SER A 227 14.76 -4.54 -6.90
CA SER A 227 15.83 -4.39 -5.95
C SER A 227 15.62 -5.45 -4.85
N GLY A 228 16.70 -5.92 -4.23
CA GLY A 228 16.62 -6.84 -3.09
C GLY A 228 15.67 -6.40 -1.98
N VAL A 229 15.33 -5.11 -1.92
CA VAL A 229 14.32 -4.50 -1.05
C VAL A 229 12.90 -5.00 -1.35
N GLN A 230 12.49 -5.11 -2.64
CA GLN A 230 11.17 -5.67 -2.95
C GLN A 230 11.06 -7.15 -2.63
N ARG A 231 12.16 -7.92 -2.85
CA ARG A 231 12.20 -9.33 -2.42
C ARG A 231 12.10 -9.47 -0.91
N ALA A 232 12.76 -8.60 -0.14
CA ALA A 232 12.67 -8.60 1.30
C ALA A 232 11.25 -8.23 1.78
N VAL A 233 10.66 -7.15 1.24
CA VAL A 233 9.28 -6.74 1.55
C VAL A 233 8.27 -7.79 1.10
N ALA A 234 8.45 -8.40 -0.07
CA ALA A 234 7.59 -9.49 -0.53
C ALA A 234 7.69 -10.71 0.40
N LYS A 235 8.90 -11.05 0.86
CA LYS A 235 9.11 -12.14 1.83
C LYS A 235 8.49 -11.83 3.19
N ASP A 236 8.62 -10.59 3.67
CA ASP A 236 8.01 -10.15 4.94
C ASP A 236 6.49 -10.17 4.84
N LEU A 237 5.92 -9.77 3.69
CA LEU A 237 4.50 -9.85 3.42
C LEU A 237 4.02 -11.32 3.34
N GLU A 238 4.80 -12.21 2.73
CA GLU A 238 4.51 -13.64 2.71
C GLU A 238 4.51 -14.24 4.12
N THR A 239 5.51 -13.87 4.95
CA THR A 239 5.56 -14.24 6.35
C THR A 239 4.34 -13.70 7.13
N ALA A 240 3.95 -12.46 6.90
CA ALA A 240 2.76 -11.87 7.53
C ALA A 240 1.48 -12.59 7.12
N LYS A 241 1.37 -13.01 5.85
CA LYS A 241 0.27 -13.84 5.34
C LYS A 241 0.21 -15.20 6.05
N ASP A 242 1.35 -15.85 6.21
CA ASP A 242 1.42 -17.14 6.90
C ASP A 242 0.99 -17.01 8.36
N ILE A 243 1.44 -15.95 9.04
CA ILE A 243 1.02 -15.65 10.42
C ILE A 243 -0.48 -15.37 10.47
N GLN A 244 -1.02 -14.55 9.57
CA GLN A 244 -2.45 -14.25 9.53
C GLN A 244 -3.28 -15.49 9.26
N ASN A 245 -2.89 -16.33 8.30
CA ASN A 245 -3.56 -17.60 8.01
C ASN A 245 -3.58 -18.54 9.23
N ALA A 246 -2.54 -18.55 10.04
CA ALA A 246 -2.47 -19.33 11.27
C ALA A 246 -3.38 -18.81 12.40
N LEU A 247 -3.88 -17.57 12.29
CA LEU A 247 -4.85 -17.01 13.23
C LEU A 247 -6.27 -17.54 12.98
N PHE A 248 -6.61 -17.90 11.75
CA PHE A 248 -7.93 -18.39 11.40
C PHE A 248 -8.14 -19.86 11.84
N PRO A 249 -9.36 -20.23 12.24
CA PRO A 249 -9.71 -21.62 12.41
C PRO A 249 -9.72 -22.36 11.05
N PRO A 250 -9.69 -23.72 11.04
CA PRO A 250 -9.87 -24.48 9.82
C PRO A 250 -11.15 -24.06 9.06
N GLN A 251 -11.10 -24.09 7.73
CA GLN A 251 -12.26 -23.74 6.89
C GLN A 251 -13.45 -24.66 7.17
N THR A 252 -13.23 -25.97 7.24
CA THR A 252 -14.23 -26.93 7.70
C THR A 252 -14.10 -27.10 9.19
N PHE A 253 -15.14 -26.75 9.93
CA PHE A 253 -15.17 -26.82 11.38
C PHE A 253 -16.48 -27.46 11.87
N SER A 254 -16.45 -28.17 12.99
CA SER A 254 -17.63 -28.81 13.55
C SER A 254 -17.90 -28.36 14.97
N ILE A 255 -18.93 -27.53 15.12
CA ILE A 255 -19.58 -27.28 16.41
C ILE A 255 -20.60 -28.41 16.63
N PRO A 256 -20.79 -28.94 17.83
CA PRO A 256 -21.79 -29.97 18.08
C PRO A 256 -23.16 -29.58 17.52
N CYS A 257 -23.73 -30.44 16.66
CA CYS A 257 -25.00 -30.22 15.94
C CYS A 257 -25.04 -29.03 14.97
N LEU A 258 -23.90 -28.40 14.68
CA LEU A 258 -23.81 -27.24 13.81
C LEU A 258 -22.52 -27.32 12.97
N PRO A 259 -22.42 -28.22 11.95
CA PRO A 259 -21.30 -28.23 11.03
C PRO A 259 -21.17 -26.89 10.32
N CYS A 260 -19.92 -26.44 10.15
CA CYS A 260 -19.56 -25.12 9.63
C CYS A 260 -18.62 -25.28 8.44
N GLU A 261 -18.81 -24.46 7.43
CA GLU A 261 -17.86 -24.25 6.34
C GLU A 261 -17.57 -22.77 6.21
N ALA A 262 -16.29 -22.40 6.10
CA ALA A 262 -15.85 -21.02 6.00
C ALA A 262 -14.97 -20.82 4.77
N PHE A 263 -15.02 -19.63 4.21
CA PHE A 263 -14.14 -19.18 3.15
C PHE A 263 -13.59 -17.80 3.48
N TYR A 264 -12.31 -17.61 3.24
CA TYR A 264 -11.63 -16.33 3.39
C TYR A 264 -10.65 -16.11 2.23
N GLN A 265 -10.75 -14.97 1.58
CA GLN A 265 -9.83 -14.54 0.54
C GLN A 265 -9.57 -13.04 0.65
N PRO A 266 -8.34 -12.62 1.01
CA PRO A 266 -7.99 -11.20 1.06
C PRO A 266 -7.78 -10.62 -0.33
N ALA A 267 -8.14 -9.35 -0.53
CA ALA A 267 -7.95 -8.64 -1.80
C ALA A 267 -6.47 -8.32 -2.09
N ARG A 268 -5.62 -8.20 -1.08
CA ARG A 268 -4.22 -7.74 -1.20
C ARG A 268 -3.18 -8.65 -0.52
N GLY A 269 -3.45 -9.95 -0.45
CA GLY A 269 -2.54 -10.93 0.14
C GLY A 269 -2.69 -11.09 1.65
N ILE A 270 -2.98 -10.03 2.41
CA ILE A 270 -3.45 -9.99 3.80
C ILE A 270 -4.61 -9.00 3.89
N GLY A 271 -5.55 -9.25 4.80
CA GLY A 271 -6.81 -8.51 4.85
C GLY A 271 -7.26 -8.10 6.25
N GLY A 272 -8.33 -7.30 6.29
CA GLY A 272 -8.99 -6.82 7.50
C GLY A 272 -10.10 -7.74 7.99
N ASP A 273 -10.62 -8.62 7.13
CA ASP A 273 -11.69 -9.54 7.48
C ASP A 273 -11.27 -10.56 8.54
N TYR A 274 -12.22 -10.94 9.35
CA TYR A 274 -12.03 -11.85 10.47
C TYR A 274 -13.20 -12.80 10.62
N TYR A 275 -12.94 -14.08 10.89
CA TYR A 275 -13.92 -15.01 11.43
C TYR A 275 -13.30 -15.94 12.46
N ASP A 276 -14.12 -16.45 13.40
CA ASP A 276 -13.61 -17.33 14.45
C ASP A 276 -14.71 -18.23 15.04
N PHE A 277 -14.26 -19.37 15.58
CA PHE A 277 -15.06 -20.30 16.36
C PHE A 277 -14.39 -20.57 17.71
N LEU A 278 -15.06 -20.26 18.80
CA LEU A 278 -14.51 -20.27 20.14
C LEU A 278 -15.24 -21.33 20.99
N SER A 279 -14.51 -22.30 21.55
CA SER A 279 -15.07 -23.17 22.56
C SER A 279 -15.15 -22.42 23.89
N LEU A 280 -16.36 -22.20 24.40
CA LEU A 280 -16.64 -21.48 25.63
C LEU A 280 -16.96 -22.44 26.77
N SER A 281 -17.05 -21.90 27.99
CA SER A 281 -17.51 -22.66 29.17
C SER A 281 -18.94 -23.18 29.02
N ALA A 282 -19.27 -24.24 29.75
CA ALA A 282 -20.60 -24.86 29.77
C ALA A 282 -21.10 -25.37 28.41
N GLY A 283 -20.20 -25.79 27.53
CA GLY A 283 -20.55 -26.35 26.21
C GLY A 283 -21.10 -25.35 25.20
N ARG A 284 -20.98 -24.06 25.47
CA ARG A 284 -21.34 -22.98 24.53
C ARG A 284 -20.23 -22.75 23.51
N TRP A 285 -20.59 -22.14 22.39
CA TRP A 285 -19.65 -21.81 21.31
C TRP A 285 -19.80 -20.36 20.90
N GLY A 286 -18.67 -19.65 20.82
CA GLY A 286 -18.60 -18.32 20.23
C GLY A 286 -18.44 -18.42 18.72
N ILE A 287 -19.14 -17.57 17.99
CA ILE A 287 -19.10 -17.44 16.53
C ILE A 287 -18.86 -15.97 16.24
N ALA A 288 -17.80 -15.65 15.53
CA ALA A 288 -17.46 -14.26 15.19
C ALA A 288 -17.26 -14.10 13.69
N ILE A 289 -17.68 -12.96 13.16
CA ILE A 289 -17.27 -12.44 11.86
C ILE A 289 -17.19 -10.92 11.95
N GLY A 290 -16.21 -10.32 11.31
CA GLY A 290 -15.98 -8.89 11.33
C GLY A 290 -15.16 -8.41 10.13
N ASP A 291 -15.18 -7.12 9.92
CA ASP A 291 -14.39 -6.45 8.90
C ASP A 291 -13.79 -5.16 9.46
N VAL A 292 -12.50 -4.99 9.30
CA VAL A 292 -11.74 -3.81 9.74
C VAL A 292 -11.64 -2.81 8.61
N SER A 293 -12.07 -1.58 8.86
CA SER A 293 -12.00 -0.49 7.88
C SER A 293 -10.58 -0.28 7.33
N GLY A 294 -10.46 -0.22 6.00
CA GLY A 294 -9.19 -0.12 5.30
C GLY A 294 -8.70 -1.47 4.76
N LYS A 295 -7.50 -1.50 4.17
CA LYS A 295 -6.99 -2.70 3.48
C LYS A 295 -5.49 -2.89 3.70
N GLY A 296 -5.03 -4.13 3.56
CA GLY A 296 -3.61 -4.49 3.64
C GLY A 296 -3.07 -4.53 5.08
N ILE A 297 -1.79 -4.22 5.27
CA ILE A 297 -1.05 -4.47 6.52
C ILE A 297 -1.71 -3.80 7.75
N GLY A 298 -2.18 -2.56 7.61
CA GLY A 298 -2.81 -1.84 8.72
C GLY A 298 -4.08 -2.52 9.22
N ALA A 299 -4.98 -2.90 8.29
CA ALA A 299 -6.21 -3.62 8.61
C ALA A 299 -5.92 -5.01 9.20
N ALA A 300 -4.93 -5.74 8.63
CA ALA A 300 -4.51 -7.05 9.12
C ALA A 300 -3.97 -7.03 10.57
N LEU A 301 -3.19 -6.00 10.93
CA LEU A 301 -2.70 -5.83 12.30
C LEU A 301 -3.82 -5.54 13.29
N LEU A 302 -4.79 -4.71 12.89
CA LEU A 302 -5.95 -4.41 13.74
C LEU A 302 -6.88 -5.63 13.84
N MET A 303 -7.05 -6.39 12.77
CA MET A 303 -7.77 -7.67 12.79
C MET A 303 -7.17 -8.63 13.81
N ALA A 304 -5.84 -8.78 13.83
CA ALA A 304 -5.16 -9.63 14.80
C ALA A 304 -5.35 -9.13 16.24
N SER A 305 -5.35 -7.80 16.45
CA SER A 305 -5.67 -7.19 17.75
C SER A 305 -7.12 -7.45 18.15
N LEU A 306 -8.08 -7.30 17.22
CA LEU A 306 -9.49 -7.60 17.42
C LEU A 306 -9.68 -9.07 17.85
N GLN A 307 -9.08 -10.01 17.11
CA GLN A 307 -9.15 -11.43 17.44
C GLN A 307 -8.61 -11.73 18.83
N ALA A 308 -7.41 -11.24 19.15
CA ALA A 308 -6.79 -11.46 20.46
C ALA A 308 -7.67 -10.89 21.59
N SER A 309 -8.22 -9.69 21.38
CA SER A 309 -9.10 -9.03 22.35
C SER A 309 -10.40 -9.81 22.55
N LEU A 310 -11.05 -10.25 21.46
CA LEU A 310 -12.29 -11.03 21.54
C LEU A 310 -12.06 -12.38 22.23
N ARG A 311 -11.01 -13.10 21.87
CA ARG A 311 -10.68 -14.38 22.52
C ARG A 311 -10.41 -14.21 24.02
N ALA A 312 -9.69 -13.16 24.41
CA ALA A 312 -9.39 -12.89 25.82
C ALA A 312 -10.66 -12.56 26.62
N GLN A 313 -11.55 -11.72 26.08
CA GLN A 313 -12.80 -11.35 26.73
C GLN A 313 -13.80 -12.51 26.76
N ALA A 314 -13.96 -13.25 25.67
CA ALA A 314 -14.92 -14.36 25.55
C ALA A 314 -14.59 -15.54 26.47
N LEU A 315 -13.31 -15.76 26.81
CA LEU A 315 -12.90 -16.81 27.75
C LEU A 315 -13.09 -16.42 29.21
N HIS A 316 -13.44 -15.16 29.51
CA HIS A 316 -13.67 -14.72 30.86
C HIS A 316 -15.03 -15.22 31.39
N PRO A 317 -15.08 -16.05 32.48
CA PRO A 317 -16.27 -16.81 32.84
C PRO A 317 -17.43 -15.98 33.39
N HIS A 318 -17.20 -14.72 33.72
CA HIS A 318 -18.18 -13.84 34.39
C HIS A 318 -18.68 -12.69 33.50
N LEU A 319 -18.24 -12.60 32.25
CA LEU A 319 -18.71 -11.56 31.33
C LEU A 319 -19.91 -12.10 30.53
N ASP A 320 -20.92 -11.27 30.40
CA ASP A 320 -22.00 -11.47 29.47
C ASP A 320 -21.61 -10.93 28.08
N LEU A 321 -22.36 -11.28 27.06
CA LEU A 321 -22.06 -10.98 25.67
C LEU A 321 -21.94 -9.46 25.39
N PRO A 322 -22.81 -8.57 25.92
CA PRO A 322 -22.62 -7.12 25.82
C PRO A 322 -21.30 -6.61 26.46
N ALA A 323 -20.93 -7.12 27.63
CA ALA A 323 -19.70 -6.75 28.31
C ALA A 323 -18.45 -7.22 27.54
N ILE A 324 -18.50 -8.42 26.95
CA ILE A 324 -17.43 -8.92 26.07
C ILE A 324 -17.20 -7.94 24.90
N VAL A 325 -18.26 -7.60 24.16
CA VAL A 325 -18.16 -6.70 23.00
C VAL A 325 -17.78 -5.28 23.44
N GLY A 326 -18.26 -4.82 24.60
CA GLY A 326 -17.86 -3.53 25.19
C GLY A 326 -16.38 -3.48 25.52
N GLY A 327 -15.82 -4.54 26.12
CA GLY A 327 -14.38 -4.67 26.37
C GLY A 327 -13.54 -4.68 25.10
N VAL A 328 -13.99 -5.39 24.06
CA VAL A 328 -13.36 -5.38 22.74
C VAL A 328 -13.41 -3.98 22.10
N ASN A 329 -14.55 -3.30 22.17
CA ASN A 329 -14.69 -1.92 21.68
C ASN A 329 -13.67 -0.97 22.31
N HIS A 330 -13.53 -1.04 23.62
CA HIS A 330 -12.59 -0.19 24.35
C HIS A 330 -11.14 -0.45 23.92
N LEU A 331 -10.71 -1.71 23.83
CA LEU A 331 -9.36 -2.09 23.44
C LEU A 331 -9.06 -1.70 21.97
N VAL A 332 -10.01 -1.91 21.06
CA VAL A 332 -9.88 -1.51 19.65
C VAL A 332 -9.81 0.01 19.53
N HIS A 333 -10.65 0.75 20.26
CA HIS A 333 -10.64 2.22 20.24
C HIS A 333 -9.30 2.79 20.71
N GLU A 334 -8.72 2.26 21.79
CA GLU A 334 -7.43 2.73 22.32
C GLU A 334 -6.25 2.37 21.42
N SER A 335 -6.30 1.23 20.74
CA SER A 335 -5.20 0.74 19.89
C SER A 335 -5.25 1.20 18.44
N SER A 336 -6.37 1.80 18.01
CA SER A 336 -6.58 2.21 16.62
C SER A 336 -6.23 3.67 16.36
N PRO A 337 -5.65 4.00 15.20
CA PRO A 337 -5.57 5.39 14.75
C PRO A 337 -6.97 6.02 14.61
N THR A 338 -7.05 7.35 14.74
CA THR A 338 -8.31 8.09 14.57
C THR A 338 -8.98 7.76 13.23
N GLY A 339 -10.25 7.37 13.26
CA GLY A 339 -11.04 7.06 12.07
C GLY A 339 -10.93 5.61 11.58
N VAL A 340 -10.20 4.74 12.29
CA VAL A 340 -10.16 3.31 12.02
C VAL A 340 -11.08 2.58 13.01
N PHE A 341 -11.95 1.73 12.50
CA PHE A 341 -12.96 0.98 13.24
C PHE A 341 -13.15 -0.40 12.61
N ALA A 342 -13.93 -1.25 13.26
CA ALA A 342 -14.30 -2.55 12.69
C ALA A 342 -15.78 -2.85 12.87
N SER A 343 -16.40 -3.42 11.87
CA SER A 343 -17.70 -4.05 12.04
C SER A 343 -17.50 -5.42 12.70
N LEU A 344 -18.41 -5.81 13.60
CA LEU A 344 -18.32 -7.10 14.29
C LEU A 344 -19.72 -7.69 14.53
N PHE A 345 -19.91 -8.92 14.10
CA PHE A 345 -20.97 -9.78 14.60
C PHE A 345 -20.33 -10.82 15.52
N TYR A 346 -20.79 -10.89 16.77
CA TYR A 346 -20.39 -11.91 17.73
C TYR A 346 -21.60 -12.58 18.33
N ALA A 347 -21.65 -13.91 18.29
CA ALA A 347 -22.74 -14.71 18.81
C ALA A 347 -22.25 -15.84 19.70
N GLU A 348 -23.04 -16.20 20.70
CA GLU A 348 -22.91 -17.40 21.50
C GLU A 348 -24.02 -18.39 21.18
N TYR A 349 -23.62 -19.58 20.78
CA TYR A 349 -24.52 -20.69 20.46
C TYR A 349 -24.48 -21.72 21.57
N GLU A 350 -25.67 -22.13 22.03
CA GLU A 350 -25.88 -23.21 23.00
C GLU A 350 -26.47 -24.43 22.28
N PRO A 351 -25.70 -25.47 22.02
CA PRO A 351 -26.14 -26.63 21.24
C PRO A 351 -27.38 -27.34 21.86
N ALA A 352 -27.41 -27.52 23.18
CA ALA A 352 -28.48 -28.23 23.87
C ALA A 352 -29.88 -27.61 23.67
N SER A 353 -29.97 -26.28 23.68
CA SER A 353 -31.20 -25.53 23.48
C SER A 353 -31.35 -24.97 22.06
N ARG A 354 -30.30 -25.03 21.22
CA ARG A 354 -30.21 -24.37 19.91
C ARG A 354 -30.46 -22.85 20.00
N ARG A 355 -30.15 -22.26 21.15
CA ARG A 355 -30.25 -20.84 21.37
C ARG A 355 -29.05 -20.14 20.84
N LEU A 356 -29.27 -19.12 20.03
CA LEU A 356 -28.24 -18.18 19.54
C LEU A 356 -28.50 -16.83 20.21
N GLN A 357 -27.50 -16.33 20.95
CA GLN A 357 -27.54 -14.98 21.51
C GLN A 357 -26.44 -14.18 20.79
N TYR A 358 -26.75 -12.97 20.31
CA TYR A 358 -25.79 -12.22 19.50
C TYR A 358 -25.80 -10.73 19.77
N VAL A 359 -24.67 -10.07 19.49
CA VAL A 359 -24.51 -8.63 19.30
C VAL A 359 -24.02 -8.41 17.87
N ASN A 360 -24.69 -7.49 17.15
CA ASN A 360 -24.23 -7.04 15.86
C ASN A 360 -23.83 -5.56 15.94
N ALA A 361 -22.53 -5.30 15.94
CA ALA A 361 -21.91 -3.99 16.00
C ALA A 361 -21.56 -3.49 14.59
N GLY A 362 -22.57 -3.04 13.85
CA GLY A 362 -22.41 -2.43 12.52
C GLY A 362 -22.00 -3.39 11.40
N HIS A 363 -22.06 -4.70 11.62
CA HIS A 363 -21.70 -5.70 10.60
C HIS A 363 -22.89 -6.04 9.69
N ASN A 364 -22.60 -6.50 8.47
CA ASN A 364 -23.57 -7.00 7.52
C ASN A 364 -24.45 -8.04 8.20
N PRO A 365 -25.80 -7.89 8.18
CA PRO A 365 -26.68 -8.78 8.93
C PRO A 365 -26.53 -10.23 8.46
N PRO A 366 -26.07 -11.17 9.30
CA PRO A 366 -26.13 -12.58 8.95
C PRO A 366 -27.56 -13.02 8.66
N ILE A 367 -27.72 -13.93 7.72
CA ILE A 367 -29.02 -14.39 7.23
C ILE A 367 -29.28 -15.82 7.74
N ILE A 368 -30.42 -16.04 8.37
CA ILE A 368 -30.91 -17.37 8.68
C ILE A 368 -31.91 -17.78 7.60
N VAL A 369 -31.62 -18.89 6.94
CA VAL A 369 -32.51 -19.53 5.97
C VAL A 369 -33.22 -20.68 6.68
N ARG A 370 -34.52 -20.57 6.85
CA ARG A 370 -35.37 -21.60 7.45
C ARG A 370 -36.14 -22.33 6.37
N PRO A 371 -35.81 -23.59 6.07
CA PRO A 371 -36.53 -24.38 5.09
C PRO A 371 -38.00 -24.61 5.55
N ARG A 372 -38.94 -24.53 4.58
CA ARG A 372 -40.36 -24.88 4.74
C ARG A 372 -40.76 -25.83 3.61
N THR A 373 -41.93 -26.39 3.69
CA THR A 373 -42.39 -27.41 2.72
C THR A 373 -42.44 -26.91 1.30
N GLN A 374 -42.86 -25.65 1.06
CA GLN A 374 -43.03 -25.07 -0.27
C GLN A 374 -42.09 -23.84 -0.54
N CYS A 375 -41.52 -23.25 0.50
CA CYS A 375 -40.66 -22.05 0.40
C CYS A 375 -39.63 -22.09 1.52
N CYS A 376 -38.83 -21.02 1.65
CA CYS A 376 -38.00 -20.79 2.81
C CYS A 376 -38.25 -19.38 3.36
N GLU A 377 -38.11 -19.23 4.67
CA GLU A 377 -38.12 -17.94 5.35
C GLU A 377 -36.69 -17.44 5.57
N LEU A 378 -36.51 -16.13 5.41
CA LEU A 378 -35.23 -15.49 5.70
C LEU A 378 -35.39 -14.57 6.92
N PHE A 379 -34.46 -14.68 7.86
CA PHE A 379 -34.38 -13.79 9.02
C PHE A 379 -32.99 -13.12 9.01
N HIS A 380 -32.97 -11.79 9.21
CA HIS A 380 -31.76 -11.00 9.26
C HIS A 380 -31.38 -10.69 10.70
N LEU A 381 -30.19 -11.05 11.12
CA LEU A 381 -29.66 -10.71 12.43
C LEU A 381 -29.07 -9.30 12.40
N ARG A 382 -29.94 -8.29 12.44
CA ARG A 382 -29.61 -6.89 12.17
C ARG A 382 -28.69 -6.29 13.22
N ALA A 383 -27.92 -5.27 12.80
CA ALA A 383 -27.11 -4.45 13.69
C ALA A 383 -28.03 -3.63 14.64
N GLN A 384 -27.64 -3.58 15.91
CA GLN A 384 -28.29 -2.79 16.94
C GLN A 384 -27.53 -1.52 17.26
N THR A 385 -26.25 -1.43 16.87
CA THR A 385 -25.36 -0.34 17.24
C THR A 385 -24.29 -0.08 16.17
N VAL A 386 -23.42 0.87 16.45
CA VAL A 386 -22.31 1.28 15.58
C VAL A 386 -21.15 0.28 15.59
N PRO A 387 -20.25 0.32 14.58
CA PRO A 387 -19.02 -0.45 14.58
C PRO A 387 -18.16 -0.22 15.82
N ILE A 388 -17.41 -1.24 16.23
CA ILE A 388 -16.48 -1.18 17.35
C ILE A 388 -15.26 -0.31 17.03
N GLY A 389 -14.72 0.34 18.05
CA GLY A 389 -13.57 1.27 17.92
C GLY A 389 -13.96 2.66 17.42
N MET A 390 -15.18 2.89 16.93
CA MET A 390 -15.62 4.20 16.43
C MET A 390 -15.79 5.22 17.57
N PHE A 391 -16.33 4.81 18.71
CA PHE A 391 -16.50 5.65 19.90
C PHE A 391 -15.97 4.92 21.14
N ALA A 392 -15.36 5.67 22.07
CA ALA A 392 -14.80 5.11 23.31
C ALA A 392 -15.83 4.38 24.15
N GLU A 393 -17.02 4.97 24.30
CA GLU A 393 -18.11 4.42 25.11
C GLU A 393 -19.31 4.12 24.21
N VAL A 394 -19.65 2.84 24.12
CA VAL A 394 -20.83 2.34 23.37
C VAL A 394 -21.54 1.32 24.25
N GLN A 395 -22.85 1.45 24.36
CA GLN A 395 -23.69 0.44 25.00
C GLN A 395 -24.10 -0.59 23.96
N PHE A 396 -23.80 -1.85 24.24
CA PHE A 396 -24.18 -2.98 23.41
C PHE A 396 -25.35 -3.73 24.06
N GLU A 397 -26.25 -4.25 23.24
CA GLU A 397 -27.39 -5.06 23.67
C GLU A 397 -27.34 -6.42 22.97
N ALA A 398 -27.65 -7.48 23.72
CA ALA A 398 -27.72 -8.81 23.14
C ALA A 398 -29.16 -9.13 22.70
N THR A 399 -29.26 -9.68 21.50
CA THR A 399 -30.51 -10.22 20.96
C THR A 399 -30.47 -11.74 20.94
N GLN A 400 -31.60 -12.37 21.20
CA GLN A 400 -31.73 -13.83 21.19
C GLN A 400 -32.52 -14.30 19.97
N PHE A 401 -32.07 -15.37 19.34
CA PHE A 401 -32.75 -16.06 18.25
C PHE A 401 -32.83 -17.57 18.55
N GLN A 402 -33.98 -18.17 18.33
CA GLN A 402 -34.18 -19.61 18.49
C GLN A 402 -34.03 -20.31 17.14
N LEU A 403 -32.91 -21.04 16.98
CA LEU A 403 -32.66 -21.86 15.80
C LEU A 403 -33.56 -23.11 15.81
N ALA A 404 -34.07 -23.45 14.64
CA ALA A 404 -34.80 -24.70 14.39
C ALA A 404 -33.89 -25.73 13.71
N LYS A 405 -34.26 -27.00 13.76
CA LYS A 405 -33.60 -28.05 13.00
C LYS A 405 -33.66 -27.73 11.50
N GLY A 406 -32.57 -27.89 10.78
CA GLY A 406 -32.45 -27.57 9.35
C GLY A 406 -32.21 -26.10 9.03
N ASP A 407 -32.23 -25.17 10.02
CA ASP A 407 -31.85 -23.78 9.78
C ASP A 407 -30.41 -23.68 9.29
N ILE A 408 -30.18 -22.77 8.34
CA ILE A 408 -28.86 -22.44 7.82
C ILE A 408 -28.55 -21.01 8.20
N LEU A 409 -27.45 -20.78 8.92
CA LEU A 409 -26.94 -19.45 9.24
C LEU A 409 -25.81 -19.11 8.25
N VAL A 410 -25.95 -17.99 7.55
CA VAL A 410 -24.96 -17.47 6.58
C VAL A 410 -24.49 -16.10 7.07
N ALA A 411 -23.21 -16.01 7.45
CA ALA A 411 -22.55 -14.77 7.79
C ALA A 411 -21.53 -14.42 6.71
N TYR A 412 -21.43 -13.14 6.34
CA TYR A 412 -20.64 -12.69 5.20
C TYR A 412 -20.17 -11.25 5.37
N THR A 413 -19.05 -10.92 4.76
CA THR A 413 -18.54 -9.54 4.65
C THR A 413 -19.03 -8.87 3.37
N ASP A 414 -18.88 -7.56 3.29
CA ASP A 414 -19.37 -6.75 2.18
C ASP A 414 -18.72 -7.12 0.83
N GLY A 415 -17.50 -7.70 0.83
CA GLY A 415 -16.87 -8.21 -0.39
C GLY A 415 -17.72 -9.19 -1.20
N ILE A 416 -18.73 -9.86 -0.58
CA ILE A 416 -19.73 -10.69 -1.28
C ILE A 416 -20.78 -9.80 -1.99
N THR A 417 -21.30 -8.80 -1.29
CA THR A 417 -22.41 -7.98 -1.78
C THR A 417 -21.99 -6.75 -2.55
N GLU A 418 -20.77 -6.26 -2.32
CA GLU A 418 -20.15 -5.13 -3.03
C GLU A 418 -19.26 -5.57 -4.20
N ALA A 419 -19.18 -6.88 -4.48
CA ALA A 419 -18.59 -7.40 -5.70
C ALA A 419 -19.20 -6.70 -6.92
N ALA A 420 -18.37 -6.12 -7.79
CA ALA A 420 -18.81 -5.31 -8.92
C ALA A 420 -18.53 -6.01 -10.25
N ASN A 421 -19.49 -5.97 -11.17
CA ASN A 421 -19.31 -6.44 -12.53
C ASN A 421 -18.56 -5.39 -13.41
N PRO A 422 -18.16 -5.71 -14.65
CA PRO A 422 -17.47 -4.78 -15.56
C PRO A 422 -18.24 -3.48 -15.85
N SER A 423 -19.56 -3.46 -15.66
CA SER A 423 -20.39 -2.25 -15.81
C SER A 423 -20.46 -1.41 -14.51
N GLY A 424 -19.78 -1.84 -13.43
CA GLY A 424 -19.78 -1.18 -12.12
C GLY A 424 -21.02 -1.44 -11.27
N GLN A 425 -21.87 -2.38 -11.66
CA GLN A 425 -23.05 -2.77 -10.89
C GLN A 425 -22.63 -3.68 -9.73
N LEU A 426 -23.14 -3.43 -8.53
CA LEU A 426 -22.86 -4.26 -7.35
C LEU A 426 -23.76 -5.51 -7.35
N GLY A 427 -23.25 -6.58 -6.72
CA GLY A 427 -24.00 -7.83 -6.52
C GLY A 427 -25.28 -7.62 -5.72
N GLY A 428 -25.18 -6.92 -4.59
CA GLY A 428 -26.30 -6.60 -3.72
C GLY A 428 -26.77 -7.76 -2.85
N VAL A 429 -27.46 -7.41 -1.76
CA VAL A 429 -28.01 -8.39 -0.79
C VAL A 429 -29.15 -9.20 -1.41
N GLU A 430 -29.93 -8.60 -2.30
CA GLU A 430 -31.10 -9.23 -2.94
C GLU A 430 -30.71 -10.44 -3.81
N LYS A 431 -29.57 -10.37 -4.48
CA LYS A 431 -29.05 -11.53 -5.25
C LYS A 431 -28.61 -12.65 -4.33
N LEU A 432 -27.90 -12.31 -3.23
CA LEU A 432 -27.51 -13.28 -2.23
C LEU A 432 -28.74 -13.97 -1.63
N GLU A 433 -29.76 -13.21 -1.24
CA GLU A 433 -31.00 -13.76 -0.71
C GLU A 433 -31.73 -14.70 -1.70
N SER A 434 -31.79 -14.28 -2.98
CA SER A 434 -32.38 -15.10 -4.04
C SER A 434 -31.64 -16.42 -4.18
N LEU A 435 -30.31 -16.40 -4.15
CA LEU A 435 -29.45 -17.58 -4.22
C LEU A 435 -29.69 -18.49 -3.01
N LEU A 436 -29.67 -17.92 -1.79
CA LEU A 436 -29.87 -18.66 -0.54
C LEU A 436 -31.23 -19.37 -0.50
N ARG A 437 -32.27 -18.80 -1.07
CA ARG A 437 -33.58 -19.46 -1.19
C ARG A 437 -33.48 -20.76 -1.99
N SER A 438 -32.65 -20.78 -3.05
CA SER A 438 -32.42 -22.00 -3.87
C SER A 438 -31.57 -23.04 -3.15
N CYS A 439 -30.72 -22.61 -2.22
CA CYS A 439 -29.77 -23.47 -1.49
C CYS A 439 -30.31 -24.03 -0.17
N SER A 440 -31.59 -23.80 0.18
CA SER A 440 -32.17 -24.07 1.50
C SER A 440 -32.12 -25.55 1.97
N ARG A 441 -31.75 -26.49 1.10
CA ARG A 441 -31.60 -27.93 1.43
C ARG A 441 -30.18 -28.46 1.26
N MET A 442 -29.23 -27.62 0.82
CA MET A 442 -27.85 -28.00 0.57
C MET A 442 -27.05 -28.08 1.88
N GLU A 443 -25.88 -28.74 1.82
CA GLU A 443 -24.92 -28.76 2.92
C GLU A 443 -24.05 -27.50 2.92
N PRO A 444 -23.42 -27.09 4.05
CA PRO A 444 -22.65 -25.85 4.16
C PRO A 444 -21.60 -25.68 3.06
N GLY A 445 -20.83 -26.71 2.74
CA GLY A 445 -19.80 -26.65 1.69
C GLY A 445 -20.38 -26.39 0.30
N GLU A 446 -21.50 -27.06 -0.05
CA GLU A 446 -22.19 -26.84 -1.33
C GLU A 446 -22.73 -25.41 -1.46
N ILE A 447 -23.19 -24.82 -0.34
CA ILE A 447 -23.67 -23.42 -0.31
C ILE A 447 -22.52 -22.46 -0.51
N VAL A 448 -21.38 -22.66 0.16
CA VAL A 448 -20.16 -21.86 -0.01
C VAL A 448 -19.72 -21.88 -1.47
N GLU A 449 -19.56 -23.09 -2.06
CA GLU A 449 -19.17 -23.22 -3.47
C GLU A 449 -20.14 -22.52 -4.42
N ARG A 450 -21.43 -22.64 -4.15
CA ARG A 450 -22.48 -22.03 -4.99
C ARG A 450 -22.46 -20.51 -4.94
N ILE A 451 -22.27 -19.91 -3.74
CA ILE A 451 -22.16 -18.46 -3.58
C ILE A 451 -20.91 -17.94 -4.30
N LEU A 452 -19.77 -18.59 -4.09
CA LEU A 452 -18.51 -18.18 -4.72
C LEU A 452 -18.55 -18.29 -6.25
N ALA A 453 -19.16 -19.34 -6.79
CA ALA A 453 -19.35 -19.48 -8.23
C ALA A 453 -20.20 -18.34 -8.80
N GLU A 454 -21.32 -17.99 -8.15
CA GLU A 454 -22.20 -16.89 -8.58
C GLU A 454 -21.49 -15.52 -8.53
N VAL A 455 -20.69 -15.28 -7.46
CA VAL A 455 -19.87 -14.06 -7.33
C VAL A 455 -18.83 -14.02 -8.45
N SER A 456 -18.11 -15.11 -8.71
CA SER A 456 -17.10 -15.21 -9.76
C SER A 456 -17.68 -14.94 -11.15
N ASP A 457 -18.82 -15.58 -11.47
CA ASP A 457 -19.52 -15.40 -12.74
C ASP A 457 -20.01 -13.95 -12.92
N PHE A 458 -20.44 -13.32 -11.81
CA PHE A 458 -20.90 -11.94 -11.84
C PHE A 458 -19.77 -10.93 -12.05
N VAL A 459 -18.61 -11.15 -11.41
CA VAL A 459 -17.43 -10.27 -11.47
C VAL A 459 -16.73 -10.37 -12.85
N ASN A 460 -16.77 -11.53 -13.52
CA ASN A 460 -16.27 -11.74 -14.88
C ASN A 460 -14.85 -11.19 -15.11
N ASP A 461 -13.86 -11.71 -14.37
CA ASP A 461 -12.43 -11.36 -14.41
C ASP A 461 -12.05 -9.94 -13.90
N GLU A 462 -12.98 -9.15 -13.37
CA GLU A 462 -12.61 -7.91 -12.68
C GLU A 462 -11.79 -8.21 -11.41
N PRO A 463 -10.77 -7.42 -11.10
CA PRO A 463 -9.98 -7.62 -9.89
C PRO A 463 -10.84 -7.51 -8.63
N GLN A 464 -10.64 -8.43 -7.69
CA GLN A 464 -11.26 -8.38 -6.37
C GLN A 464 -10.96 -7.04 -5.69
N ARG A 465 -12.01 -6.32 -5.29
CA ARG A 465 -11.90 -4.97 -4.71
C ARG A 465 -11.83 -4.98 -3.20
N ASP A 466 -12.45 -5.95 -2.54
CA ASP A 466 -12.46 -6.10 -1.09
C ASP A 466 -12.20 -7.52 -0.63
N ASP A 467 -11.87 -7.69 0.65
CA ASP A 467 -11.72 -9.00 1.27
C ASP A 467 -13.07 -9.74 1.20
N VAL A 468 -13.03 -11.04 0.99
CA VAL A 468 -14.23 -11.88 0.89
C VAL A 468 -14.19 -12.92 1.99
N THR A 469 -15.15 -12.82 2.91
CA THR A 469 -15.35 -13.80 3.98
C THR A 469 -16.77 -14.31 3.98
N LEU A 470 -16.91 -15.62 4.07
CA LEU A 470 -18.19 -16.32 4.12
C LEU A 470 -18.14 -17.44 5.16
N VAL A 471 -19.12 -17.50 6.03
CA VAL A 471 -19.27 -18.56 7.02
C VAL A 471 -20.69 -19.12 6.93
N VAL A 472 -20.80 -20.41 6.62
CA VAL A 472 -22.09 -21.10 6.51
C VAL A 472 -22.17 -22.21 7.54
N MET A 473 -23.25 -22.27 8.29
CA MET A 473 -23.51 -23.25 9.34
C MET A 473 -24.90 -23.81 9.18
N LYS A 474 -25.10 -25.11 9.45
CA LYS A 474 -26.43 -25.76 9.33
C LYS A 474 -26.78 -26.57 10.58
N VAL A 475 -27.93 -26.31 11.16
CA VAL A 475 -28.44 -27.05 12.31
C VAL A 475 -28.84 -28.47 11.88
N GLN A 476 -28.17 -29.50 12.40
CA GLN A 476 -28.43 -30.90 12.05
C GLN A 476 -29.80 -31.38 12.56
N GLU A 477 -30.45 -32.20 11.78
CA GLU A 477 -31.79 -32.72 12.10
C GLU A 477 -31.79 -33.84 13.17
N GLY A 478 -30.74 -34.65 13.24
CA GLY A 478 -30.66 -35.87 14.06
C GLY A 478 -29.82 -35.76 15.34
N CYS A 479 -29.45 -34.59 15.76
CA CYS A 479 -28.54 -34.37 16.89
C CYS A 479 -29.35 -34.13 18.19
N ASP A 480 -29.55 -35.18 18.96
CA ASP A 480 -30.01 -35.11 20.34
C ASP A 480 -28.76 -35.19 21.25
N ILE A 481 -28.46 -34.12 21.98
CA ILE A 481 -27.31 -33.99 22.91
C ILE A 481 -27.73 -34.50 24.28
#